data_6b3f07bb917987f832f1041f2d569d0b
#
_entry.id   6b3f07bb917987f832f1041f2d569d0b
#
_cell.length_a   1.000
_cell.length_b   1.000
_cell.length_c   1.000
_cell.angle_alpha   90.00
_cell.angle_beta   90.00
_cell.angle_gamma   90.00
#
_symmetry.space_group_name_H-M   'P 1'
#
loop_
_entity.id
_entity.type
_entity.pdbx_description
1 polymer ?
#
loop_
_entity_poly.entity_id
_entity_poly.type
_entity_poly.pdbx_seq_one_letter_code
_entity_poly.pdbx_strand_id
1 'polypeptide(L)'
;GFANLQATYQDGENPFQMGTVRQAKATKRKKNSLVSYQPNFQKEGKYAVYVSYQTLPKSVPDAKYIVYHKGQATEFTVNQRMGGGTWVYLGTFDFDKGCNEFNRVVCTNHASKKGIVTTDAVRFGGGMGNIERGGFVSGLPRCLEGARYYAQWAGAPYSVYGGRKGKNDYADDINVRSMMTNWLGGGSVYMPAIEGKHVPIELSLALHSDAGYNHDGKSTWGALAICTTNFNDGMLNSGISRMASKDFAQALRDNLVEDMTATFGSFGKRYLWDKNYSETRLPEVPSAILEMLSHQSFPDMRIAQDPWGKFTIARSIYKTILRYVSSNHGADYVVQPLAPKDFSVEIDHQGYANLSWSTQLDKTEPSAKPTGYIVYQAEGKGGFDNGTMVRSTQYSVKMEPGKLYNFRVAAVNQGGESFPSETLSALYNPASSKKILVVNNFHRLASPQVIDNDTLQGFDFDQDPGVSYGLTAGWIGKQKVF
;
A
#
# COMPACT_ATOMS: atom_id res chain seq x y z
N GLY A 1 11.61 -23.05 -23.34
CA GLY A 1 12.07 -21.75 -22.86
C GLY A 1 11.04 -20.66 -23.13
N PHE A 2 11.30 -19.46 -22.68
CA PHE A 2 10.50 -18.29 -23.03
C PHE A 2 10.74 -17.91 -24.50
N ALA A 3 9.66 -17.66 -25.24
CA ALA A 3 9.69 -17.18 -26.60
C ALA A 3 8.90 -15.87 -26.70
N ASN A 4 9.18 -15.08 -27.72
CA ASN A 4 8.44 -13.84 -27.98
C ASN A 4 6.99 -14.16 -28.31
N LEU A 5 6.08 -13.37 -27.78
CA LEU A 5 4.69 -13.33 -28.19
C LEU A 5 4.50 -12.07 -29.05
N GLN A 6 3.80 -12.21 -30.15
CA GLN A 6 3.51 -11.04 -30.99
C GLN A 6 2.63 -10.07 -30.22
N ALA A 7 3.07 -8.82 -30.12
CA ALA A 7 2.31 -7.76 -29.47
C ALA A 7 1.08 -7.40 -30.32
N THR A 8 -0.05 -7.16 -29.65
CA THR A 8 -1.31 -6.78 -30.28
C THR A 8 -1.75 -5.37 -29.85
N TYR A 9 -0.83 -4.57 -29.33
CA TYR A 9 -1.12 -3.21 -28.87
C TYR A 9 -1.30 -2.27 -30.07
N GLN A 10 -2.30 -1.39 -29.97
CA GLN A 10 -2.53 -0.34 -30.95
C GLN A 10 -1.92 0.97 -30.48
N ASP A 11 -1.53 1.83 -31.41
CA ASP A 11 -0.97 3.15 -31.11
C ASP A 11 -1.94 3.98 -30.28
N GLY A 12 -1.43 4.59 -29.19
CA GLY A 12 -2.20 5.41 -28.27
C GLY A 12 -2.96 4.64 -27.18
N GLU A 13 -3.02 3.34 -27.22
CA GLU A 13 -3.74 2.51 -26.22
C GLU A 13 -2.88 2.15 -25.00
N ASN A 14 -1.56 2.08 -25.15
CA ASN A 14 -0.69 1.58 -24.08
C ASN A 14 0.70 2.21 -24.16
N PRO A 15 1.24 2.77 -23.07
CA PRO A 15 2.61 3.29 -23.03
C PRO A 15 3.71 2.23 -23.15
N PHE A 16 3.36 0.93 -23.22
CA PHE A 16 4.28 -0.20 -23.38
C PHE A 16 4.40 -0.71 -24.82
N GLN A 17 4.04 0.08 -25.83
CA GLN A 17 3.91 -0.35 -27.23
C GLN A 17 5.19 -0.84 -27.89
N MET A 18 6.34 -0.41 -27.41
CA MET A 18 7.62 -0.62 -28.09
C MET A 18 8.32 -1.92 -27.70
N GLY A 19 7.64 -2.84 -27.04
CA GLY A 19 8.21 -4.06 -26.52
C GLY A 19 7.62 -5.33 -27.11
N THR A 20 8.25 -6.45 -26.81
CA THR A 20 7.77 -7.79 -27.11
C THR A 20 7.54 -8.58 -25.84
N VAL A 21 6.32 -9.01 -25.60
CA VAL A 21 5.98 -9.94 -24.51
C VAL A 21 6.61 -11.29 -24.79
N ARG A 22 7.16 -11.91 -23.76
CA ARG A 22 7.70 -13.27 -23.80
C ARG A 22 6.75 -14.24 -23.11
N GLN A 23 6.67 -15.46 -23.65
CA GLN A 23 5.85 -16.51 -23.06
C GLN A 23 6.58 -17.85 -22.97
N ALA A 24 6.15 -18.67 -22.01
CA ALA A 24 6.59 -20.05 -21.86
C ALA A 24 5.46 -20.94 -21.35
N LYS A 25 5.47 -22.22 -21.75
CA LYS A 25 4.59 -23.21 -21.12
C LYS A 25 5.00 -23.41 -19.66
N ALA A 26 4.01 -23.41 -18.76
CA ALA A 26 4.22 -23.63 -17.35
C ALA A 26 4.71 -25.07 -17.08
N THR A 27 5.56 -25.24 -16.08
CA THR A 27 6.10 -26.54 -15.66
C THR A 27 6.10 -26.67 -14.14
N LYS A 28 5.90 -27.89 -13.65
CA LYS A 28 6.08 -28.27 -12.23
C LYS A 28 7.50 -28.81 -11.93
N ARG A 29 8.33 -28.95 -12.95
CA ARG A 29 9.68 -29.52 -12.80
C ARG A 29 10.60 -28.52 -12.07
N LYS A 30 11.56 -29.06 -11.27
CA LYS A 30 12.60 -28.23 -10.62
C LYS A 30 13.46 -27.49 -11.64
N LYS A 31 13.81 -28.14 -12.74
CA LYS A 31 14.49 -27.47 -13.86
C LYS A 31 13.46 -26.75 -14.70
N ASN A 32 13.48 -25.41 -14.66
CA ASN A 32 12.56 -24.52 -15.35
C ASN A 32 13.35 -23.50 -16.19
N SER A 33 12.63 -22.78 -17.02
CA SER A 33 13.17 -21.65 -17.77
C SER A 33 12.92 -20.37 -17.01
N LEU A 34 13.81 -19.40 -17.19
CA LEU A 34 13.69 -18.10 -16.53
C LEU A 34 14.03 -16.96 -17.49
N VAL A 35 13.50 -15.78 -17.17
CA VAL A 35 13.90 -14.47 -17.72
C VAL A 35 14.41 -13.64 -16.57
N SER A 36 15.57 -13.02 -16.72
CA SER A 36 16.18 -12.14 -15.72
C SER A 36 16.17 -10.70 -16.22
N TYR A 37 15.71 -9.79 -15.37
CA TYR A 37 15.71 -8.36 -15.58
C TYR A 37 16.71 -7.74 -14.61
N GLN A 38 17.84 -7.27 -15.12
CA GLN A 38 18.96 -6.79 -14.32
C GLN A 38 19.19 -5.31 -14.61
N PRO A 39 18.80 -4.42 -13.69
CA PRO A 39 18.95 -2.97 -13.85
C PRO A 39 20.40 -2.53 -13.57
N ASN A 40 20.73 -1.33 -14.03
CA ASN A 40 21.95 -0.63 -13.64
C ASN A 40 21.57 0.57 -12.77
N PHE A 41 21.63 0.40 -11.44
CA PHE A 41 21.29 1.47 -10.51
C PHE A 41 22.37 2.54 -10.45
N GLN A 42 21.98 3.79 -10.65
CA GLN A 42 22.90 4.92 -10.57
C GLN A 42 23.29 5.26 -9.11
N LYS A 43 22.40 4.93 -8.17
CA LYS A 43 22.61 5.13 -6.72
C LYS A 43 22.06 3.93 -5.96
N GLU A 44 22.69 3.60 -4.84
CA GLU A 44 22.06 2.68 -3.87
C GLU A 44 20.83 3.31 -3.24
N GLY A 45 19.87 2.51 -2.82
CA GLY A 45 18.67 2.99 -2.13
C GLY A 45 17.47 2.09 -2.30
N LYS A 46 16.33 2.59 -1.84
CA LYS A 46 15.04 1.90 -1.94
C LYS A 46 14.35 2.22 -3.26
N TYR A 47 13.98 1.17 -3.98
CA TYR A 47 13.26 1.27 -5.24
C TYR A 47 12.00 0.42 -5.19
N ALA A 48 10.88 1.01 -5.62
CA ALA A 48 9.66 0.25 -5.85
C ALA A 48 9.83 -0.64 -7.09
N VAL A 49 9.40 -1.90 -6.99
CA VAL A 49 9.50 -2.88 -8.08
C VAL A 49 8.11 -3.18 -8.61
N TYR A 50 7.99 -3.06 -9.93
CA TYR A 50 6.76 -3.37 -10.67
C TYR A 50 7.08 -4.35 -11.79
N VAL A 51 6.14 -5.25 -12.07
CA VAL A 51 6.22 -6.18 -13.18
C VAL A 51 5.07 -5.95 -14.15
N SER A 52 5.32 -6.21 -15.43
CA SER A 52 4.31 -6.20 -16.49
C SER A 52 4.29 -7.53 -17.20
N TYR A 53 3.10 -7.96 -17.59
CA TYR A 53 2.84 -9.20 -18.31
C TYR A 53 1.56 -9.07 -19.15
N GLN A 54 1.30 -10.03 -19.99
CA GLN A 54 0.04 -10.12 -20.73
C GLN A 54 -0.86 -11.20 -20.13
N THR A 55 -2.13 -10.89 -19.94
CA THR A 55 -3.15 -11.88 -19.59
C THR A 55 -3.63 -12.58 -20.86
N LEU A 56 -3.56 -13.91 -20.87
CA LEU A 56 -4.00 -14.77 -21.93
C LEU A 56 -5.07 -15.76 -21.43
N PRO A 57 -5.93 -16.33 -22.28
CA PRO A 57 -6.96 -17.27 -21.85
C PRO A 57 -6.43 -18.49 -21.07
N LYS A 58 -5.15 -18.87 -21.31
CA LYS A 58 -4.48 -19.99 -20.64
C LYS A 58 -3.42 -19.54 -19.64
N SER A 59 -3.44 -18.28 -19.19
CA SER A 59 -2.50 -17.79 -18.17
C SER A 59 -2.67 -18.54 -16.86
N VAL A 60 -1.53 -18.75 -16.17
CA VAL A 60 -1.51 -19.41 -14.85
C VAL A 60 -1.93 -18.45 -13.75
N PRO A 61 -2.52 -18.95 -12.64
CA PRO A 61 -2.88 -18.12 -11.49
C PRO A 61 -1.70 -17.88 -10.52
N ASP A 62 -0.55 -18.49 -10.75
CA ASP A 62 0.55 -18.60 -9.79
C ASP A 62 1.94 -18.48 -10.45
N ALA A 63 2.11 -17.52 -11.36
CA ALA A 63 3.40 -17.20 -11.94
C ALA A 63 4.39 -16.73 -10.85
N LYS A 64 5.62 -17.23 -10.89
CA LYS A 64 6.64 -16.96 -9.90
C LYS A 64 7.58 -15.85 -10.35
N TYR A 65 7.63 -14.79 -9.55
CA TYR A 65 8.60 -13.72 -9.63
C TYR A 65 9.50 -13.74 -8.39
N ILE A 66 10.79 -13.55 -8.58
CA ILE A 66 11.79 -13.50 -7.49
C ILE A 66 12.52 -12.18 -7.61
N VAL A 67 12.43 -11.36 -6.57
CA VAL A 67 13.22 -10.12 -6.45
C VAL A 67 14.47 -10.42 -5.67
N TYR A 68 15.62 -10.29 -6.32
CA TYR A 68 16.93 -10.33 -5.67
C TYR A 68 17.36 -8.91 -5.32
N HIS A 69 17.62 -8.67 -4.03
CA HIS A 69 17.95 -7.35 -3.50
C HIS A 69 18.98 -7.47 -2.38
N LYS A 70 20.14 -6.85 -2.56
CA LYS A 70 21.27 -6.93 -1.61
C LYS A 70 21.60 -8.36 -1.16
N GLY A 71 21.60 -9.31 -2.09
CA GLY A 71 21.90 -10.71 -1.81
C GLY A 71 20.75 -11.52 -1.19
N GLN A 72 19.60 -10.90 -0.94
CA GLN A 72 18.38 -11.59 -0.50
C GLN A 72 17.47 -11.93 -1.68
N ALA A 73 16.57 -12.88 -1.49
CA ALA A 73 15.58 -13.27 -2.48
C ALA A 73 14.18 -13.25 -1.86
N THR A 74 13.28 -12.44 -2.45
CA THR A 74 11.86 -12.42 -2.07
C THR A 74 11.03 -12.97 -3.21
N GLU A 75 10.28 -14.05 -2.96
CA GLU A 75 9.43 -14.70 -3.95
C GLU A 75 8.01 -14.16 -3.91
N PHE A 76 7.43 -13.94 -5.10
CA PHE A 76 6.04 -13.52 -5.29
C PHE A 76 5.29 -14.51 -6.17
N THR A 77 4.04 -14.71 -5.85
CA THR A 77 3.08 -15.45 -6.67
C THR A 77 2.11 -14.45 -7.30
N VAL A 78 2.13 -14.37 -8.64
CA VAL A 78 1.33 -13.40 -9.38
C VAL A 78 0.27 -14.14 -10.20
N ASN A 79 -1.01 -13.76 -10.01
CA ASN A 79 -2.10 -14.30 -10.80
C ASN A 79 -2.16 -13.58 -12.15
N GLN A 80 -1.65 -14.23 -13.19
CA GLN A 80 -1.60 -13.67 -14.55
C GLN A 80 -2.91 -13.81 -15.34
N ARG A 81 -3.97 -14.38 -14.73
CA ARG A 81 -5.31 -14.42 -15.37
C ARG A 81 -5.98 -13.05 -15.39
N MET A 82 -5.42 -12.07 -14.70
CA MET A 82 -5.91 -10.70 -14.60
C MET A 82 -4.75 -9.71 -14.52
N GLY A 83 -5.02 -8.43 -14.69
CA GLY A 83 -4.05 -7.34 -14.50
C GLY A 83 -2.96 -7.23 -15.57
N GLY A 84 -3.03 -7.98 -16.66
CA GLY A 84 -2.07 -7.86 -17.75
C GLY A 84 -2.16 -6.52 -18.50
N GLY A 85 -1.02 -6.05 -19.05
CA GLY A 85 -0.92 -4.77 -19.77
C GLY A 85 -0.98 -3.55 -18.83
N THR A 86 -0.55 -3.73 -17.58
CA THR A 86 -0.37 -2.66 -16.60
C THR A 86 0.85 -2.97 -15.72
N TRP A 87 1.18 -2.06 -14.80
CA TRP A 87 2.22 -2.28 -13.81
C TRP A 87 1.65 -2.87 -12.52
N VAL A 88 2.09 -4.07 -12.17
CA VAL A 88 1.75 -4.75 -10.91
C VAL A 88 2.88 -4.50 -9.91
N TYR A 89 2.56 -3.85 -8.79
CA TYR A 89 3.51 -3.55 -7.72
C TYR A 89 3.81 -4.81 -6.90
N LEU A 90 5.09 -5.13 -6.73
CA LEU A 90 5.54 -6.25 -5.91
C LEU A 90 5.99 -5.83 -4.51
N GLY A 91 6.58 -4.65 -4.38
CA GLY A 91 7.14 -4.15 -3.13
C GLY A 91 8.22 -3.11 -3.36
N THR A 92 8.77 -2.60 -2.27
CA THR A 92 9.91 -1.67 -2.28
C THR A 92 11.07 -2.33 -1.55
N PHE A 93 12.24 -2.38 -2.22
CA PHE A 93 13.41 -3.12 -1.76
C PHE A 93 14.66 -2.26 -1.82
N ASP A 94 15.64 -2.57 -0.97
CA ASP A 94 16.95 -1.95 -1.00
C ASP A 94 17.83 -2.59 -2.08
N PHE A 95 18.43 -1.77 -2.94
CA PHE A 95 19.36 -2.20 -3.98
C PHE A 95 20.69 -1.47 -3.87
N ASP A 96 21.77 -2.17 -4.19
CA ASP A 96 23.09 -1.58 -4.32
C ASP A 96 23.23 -0.82 -5.64
N LYS A 97 24.17 0.13 -5.69
CA LYS A 97 24.55 0.80 -6.92
C LYS A 97 25.18 -0.18 -7.92
N GLY A 98 24.92 0.05 -9.19
CA GLY A 98 25.51 -0.70 -10.29
C GLY A 98 24.62 -1.82 -10.84
N CYS A 99 25.21 -2.61 -11.73
CA CYS A 99 24.59 -3.75 -12.37
C CYS A 99 25.26 -5.03 -11.86
N ASN A 100 24.53 -5.85 -11.11
CA ASN A 100 25.05 -7.10 -10.57
C ASN A 100 23.93 -8.15 -10.43
N GLU A 101 24.31 -9.40 -10.22
CA GLU A 101 23.37 -10.51 -10.13
C GLU A 101 22.54 -10.54 -8.83
N PHE A 102 22.93 -9.77 -7.82
CA PHE A 102 22.21 -9.67 -6.54
C PHE A 102 21.11 -8.60 -6.57
N ASN A 103 21.01 -7.85 -7.66
CA ASN A 103 20.06 -6.77 -7.89
C ASN A 103 19.29 -7.06 -9.19
N ARG A 104 18.27 -7.91 -9.15
CA ARG A 104 17.51 -8.28 -10.35
C ARG A 104 16.13 -8.81 -10.01
N VAL A 105 15.28 -8.90 -11.00
CA VAL A 105 14.01 -9.64 -10.92
C VAL A 105 14.04 -10.80 -11.89
N VAL A 106 13.63 -11.96 -11.43
CA VAL A 106 13.55 -13.17 -12.23
C VAL A 106 12.10 -13.62 -12.34
N CYS A 107 11.61 -13.83 -13.55
CA CYS A 107 10.36 -14.54 -13.80
C CYS A 107 10.68 -15.98 -14.25
N THR A 108 10.05 -16.97 -13.61
CA THR A 108 10.24 -18.37 -13.98
C THR A 108 8.96 -18.94 -14.60
N ASN A 109 9.07 -19.99 -15.42
CA ASN A 109 7.89 -20.70 -15.88
C ASN A 109 7.42 -21.82 -14.95
N HIS A 110 7.89 -21.83 -13.70
CA HIS A 110 7.39 -22.73 -12.67
C HIS A 110 6.01 -22.29 -12.20
N ALA A 111 5.03 -23.21 -12.22
CA ALA A 111 3.68 -22.98 -11.71
C ALA A 111 3.01 -24.29 -11.30
N SER A 112 2.04 -24.24 -10.40
CA SER A 112 1.31 -25.41 -9.91
C SER A 112 0.31 -25.96 -10.92
N LYS A 113 -0.15 -25.12 -11.85
CA LYS A 113 -1.14 -25.45 -12.87
C LYS A 113 -0.52 -25.49 -14.27
N LYS A 114 -1.10 -26.30 -15.16
CA LYS A 114 -0.78 -26.23 -16.59
C LYS A 114 -1.28 -24.89 -17.13
N GLY A 115 -0.51 -24.28 -18.02
CA GLY A 115 -0.88 -23.01 -18.64
C GLY A 115 0.30 -22.31 -19.27
N ILE A 116 0.19 -21.00 -19.39
CA ILE A 116 1.19 -20.12 -19.98
C ILE A 116 1.61 -19.09 -18.93
N VAL A 117 2.91 -18.89 -18.79
CA VAL A 117 3.50 -17.76 -18.07
C VAL A 117 3.97 -16.75 -19.09
N THR A 118 3.59 -15.48 -18.90
CA THR A 118 4.05 -14.37 -19.72
C THR A 118 4.90 -13.42 -18.87
N THR A 119 5.81 -12.69 -19.49
CA THR A 119 6.58 -11.62 -18.87
C THR A 119 6.98 -10.61 -19.93
N ASP A 120 6.87 -9.34 -19.61
CA ASP A 120 7.12 -8.24 -20.54
C ASP A 120 8.27 -7.37 -20.06
N ALA A 121 8.03 -6.64 -18.98
CA ALA A 121 8.97 -5.66 -18.46
C ALA A 121 8.99 -5.65 -16.93
N VAL A 122 10.09 -5.14 -16.39
CA VAL A 122 10.22 -4.82 -14.95
C VAL A 122 10.64 -3.37 -14.81
N ARG A 123 10.00 -2.67 -13.91
CA ARG A 123 10.31 -1.28 -13.57
C ARG A 123 10.83 -1.20 -12.17
N PHE A 124 11.95 -0.51 -12.00
CA PHE A 124 12.58 -0.24 -10.71
C PHE A 124 12.49 1.26 -10.42
N GLY A 125 11.65 1.63 -9.44
CA GLY A 125 11.36 3.01 -9.13
C GLY A 125 10.54 3.70 -10.22
N GLY A 126 10.78 4.97 -10.40
CA GLY A 126 10.19 5.75 -11.47
C GLY A 126 9.24 6.81 -10.97
N GLY A 127 9.43 8.01 -11.50
CA GLY A 127 8.58 9.16 -11.33
C GLY A 127 7.53 9.24 -12.42
N MET A 128 6.49 9.99 -12.14
CA MET A 128 5.39 10.25 -13.09
C MET A 128 5.53 11.61 -13.77
N GLY A 129 6.30 12.51 -13.18
CA GLY A 129 6.47 13.87 -13.63
C GLY A 129 7.08 14.07 -15.01
N ASN A 130 7.57 13.00 -15.63
CA ASN A 130 8.12 13.01 -16.99
C ASN A 130 7.10 12.58 -18.07
N ILE A 131 5.87 12.26 -17.69
CA ILE A 131 4.83 11.90 -18.64
C ILE A 131 4.24 13.16 -19.23
N GLU A 132 4.39 13.33 -20.55
CA GLU A 132 3.87 14.48 -21.27
C GLU A 132 2.35 14.38 -21.44
N ARG A 133 1.68 15.50 -21.17
CA ARG A 133 0.25 15.70 -21.45
C ARG A 133 0.02 17.09 -22.02
N GLY A 134 -0.57 17.16 -23.21
CA GLY A 134 -0.87 18.42 -23.86
C GLY A 134 0.35 19.33 -24.07
N GLY A 135 1.53 18.77 -24.29
CA GLY A 135 2.78 19.50 -24.47
C GLY A 135 3.52 19.85 -23.17
N PHE A 136 3.02 19.37 -22.00
CA PHE A 136 3.62 19.65 -20.70
C PHE A 136 3.90 18.37 -19.91
N VAL A 137 5.01 18.38 -19.20
CA VAL A 137 5.32 17.44 -18.11
C VAL A 137 5.12 18.14 -16.78
N SER A 138 4.62 17.46 -15.76
CA SER A 138 4.36 18.10 -14.47
C SER A 138 5.65 18.47 -13.74
N GLY A 139 6.70 17.69 -13.92
CA GLY A 139 7.95 17.82 -13.16
C GLY A 139 7.82 17.49 -11.68
N LEU A 140 6.62 17.13 -11.22
CA LEU A 140 6.35 16.82 -9.82
C LEU A 140 6.83 15.42 -9.43
N PRO A 141 7.22 15.21 -8.18
CA PRO A 141 7.45 13.86 -7.67
C PRO A 141 6.15 13.05 -7.67
N ARG A 142 6.27 11.74 -7.79
CA ARG A 142 5.13 10.81 -7.91
C ARG A 142 4.04 11.02 -6.86
N CYS A 143 4.42 11.28 -5.63
CA CYS A 143 3.47 11.47 -4.53
C CYS A 143 2.59 12.74 -4.65
N LEU A 144 2.94 13.65 -5.54
CA LEU A 144 2.20 14.90 -5.79
C LEU A 144 1.49 14.93 -7.15
N GLU A 145 1.55 13.84 -7.91
CA GLU A 145 0.87 13.76 -9.20
C GLU A 145 -0.64 13.52 -9.07
N GLY A 146 -1.39 14.08 -10.01
CA GLY A 146 -2.82 13.83 -10.12
C GLY A 146 -3.17 12.45 -10.69
N ALA A 147 -4.41 12.03 -10.49
CA ALA A 147 -4.90 10.70 -10.87
C ALA A 147 -4.74 10.39 -12.36
N ARG A 148 -4.88 11.39 -13.24
CA ARG A 148 -4.70 11.20 -14.69
C ARG A 148 -3.29 10.76 -15.08
N TYR A 149 -2.25 11.22 -14.37
CA TYR A 149 -0.88 10.80 -14.58
C TYR A 149 -0.67 9.36 -14.12
N TYR A 150 -1.28 8.97 -13.01
CA TYR A 150 -1.26 7.58 -12.54
C TYR A 150 -1.91 6.63 -13.55
N ALA A 151 -3.06 6.98 -14.09
CA ALA A 151 -3.75 6.17 -15.09
C ALA A 151 -2.90 6.02 -16.37
N GLN A 152 -2.33 7.11 -16.87
CA GLN A 152 -1.43 7.10 -18.03
C GLN A 152 -0.20 6.21 -17.75
N TRP A 153 0.43 6.39 -16.59
CA TRP A 153 1.59 5.61 -16.19
C TRP A 153 1.27 4.12 -16.00
N ALA A 154 0.08 3.79 -15.52
CA ALA A 154 -0.39 2.40 -15.37
C ALA A 154 -0.70 1.72 -16.71
N GLY A 155 -0.68 2.45 -17.81
CA GLY A 155 -0.96 1.91 -19.13
C GLY A 155 -2.43 1.95 -19.52
N ALA A 156 -3.24 2.77 -18.86
CA ALA A 156 -4.63 2.95 -19.24
C ALA A 156 -4.74 3.59 -20.65
N PRO A 157 -5.78 3.24 -21.44
CA PRO A 157 -6.07 3.92 -22.69
C PRO A 157 -6.35 5.42 -22.48
N TYR A 158 -6.06 6.24 -23.50
CA TYR A 158 -6.29 7.70 -23.44
C TYR A 158 -7.72 8.07 -23.04
N SER A 159 -8.73 7.31 -23.53
CA SER A 159 -10.13 7.53 -23.19
C SER A 159 -10.45 7.38 -21.68
N VAL A 160 -9.62 6.67 -20.93
CA VAL A 160 -9.77 6.54 -19.47
C VAL A 160 -9.35 7.82 -18.76
N TYR A 161 -8.26 8.48 -19.21
CA TYR A 161 -7.69 9.64 -18.52
C TYR A 161 -7.77 10.95 -19.31
N GLY A 162 -8.30 10.95 -20.51
CA GLY A 162 -8.44 12.10 -21.39
C GLY A 162 -9.87 12.28 -21.91
N GLY A 163 -10.89 12.05 -21.10
CA GLY A 163 -12.31 12.12 -21.48
C GLY A 163 -12.75 13.47 -22.01
N ARG A 164 -12.09 14.54 -21.63
CA ARG A 164 -12.27 15.92 -22.15
C ARG A 164 -11.26 16.26 -23.26
N LYS A 165 -10.55 15.28 -23.79
CA LYS A 165 -9.56 15.44 -24.88
C LYS A 165 -8.48 16.48 -24.56
N GLY A 166 -8.03 16.54 -23.30
CA GLY A 166 -7.03 17.52 -22.84
C GLY A 166 -7.52 18.97 -22.73
N LYS A 167 -8.80 19.24 -22.97
CA LYS A 167 -9.35 20.60 -22.90
C LYS A 167 -9.66 21.07 -21.49
N ASN A 168 -9.81 20.16 -20.55
CA ASN A 168 -10.12 20.45 -19.15
C ASN A 168 -9.45 19.39 -18.26
N ASP A 169 -8.22 19.67 -17.87
CA ASP A 169 -7.41 18.77 -17.04
C ASP A 169 -8.02 18.52 -15.67
N TYR A 170 -8.68 19.50 -15.09
CA TYR A 170 -9.38 19.36 -13.81
C TYR A 170 -10.51 18.34 -13.89
N ALA A 171 -11.36 18.44 -14.91
CA ALA A 171 -12.45 17.51 -15.11
C ALA A 171 -11.94 16.10 -15.50
N ASP A 172 -10.85 16.01 -16.28
CA ASP A 172 -10.21 14.76 -16.60
C ASP A 172 -9.66 14.08 -15.34
N ASP A 173 -9.03 14.85 -14.43
CA ASP A 173 -8.47 14.31 -13.17
C ASP A 173 -9.56 13.83 -12.22
N ILE A 174 -10.69 14.50 -12.14
CA ILE A 174 -11.83 14.05 -11.31
C ILE A 174 -12.43 12.76 -11.87
N ASN A 175 -12.67 12.69 -13.18
CA ASN A 175 -13.37 11.55 -13.77
C ASN A 175 -12.49 10.31 -13.88
N VAL A 176 -11.17 10.47 -14.09
CA VAL A 176 -10.27 9.32 -14.26
C VAL A 176 -10.26 8.38 -13.06
N ARG A 177 -10.52 8.86 -11.86
CA ARG A 177 -10.57 8.05 -10.64
C ARG A 177 -11.57 6.91 -10.77
N SER A 178 -12.78 7.24 -11.20
CA SER A 178 -13.84 6.25 -11.45
C SER A 178 -13.63 5.46 -12.75
N MET A 179 -13.18 6.13 -13.82
CA MET A 179 -12.94 5.47 -15.10
C MET A 179 -11.80 4.45 -15.01
N MET A 180 -10.78 4.72 -14.20
CA MET A 180 -9.69 3.78 -13.92
C MET A 180 -10.20 2.54 -13.19
N THR A 181 -11.07 2.72 -12.18
CA THR A 181 -11.74 1.61 -11.48
C THR A 181 -12.51 0.73 -12.47
N ASN A 182 -13.31 1.35 -13.33
CA ASN A 182 -14.11 0.63 -14.32
C ASN A 182 -13.25 -0.09 -15.36
N TRP A 183 -12.18 0.55 -15.84
CA TRP A 183 -11.25 -0.07 -16.77
C TRP A 183 -10.53 -1.29 -16.14
N LEU A 184 -10.10 -1.19 -14.91
CA LEU A 184 -9.52 -2.32 -14.19
C LEU A 184 -10.55 -3.43 -13.96
N GLY A 185 -11.79 -3.08 -13.62
CA GLY A 185 -12.85 -4.04 -13.29
C GLY A 185 -13.35 -4.87 -14.48
N GLY A 186 -13.56 -4.30 -15.64
CA GLY A 186 -14.13 -5.05 -16.76
C GLY A 186 -14.77 -4.16 -17.81
N GLY A 187 -14.48 -2.87 -17.75
CA GLY A 187 -15.09 -1.87 -18.62
C GLY A 187 -16.35 -1.25 -18.01
N SER A 188 -17.02 -0.46 -18.77
CA SER A 188 -18.16 0.33 -18.29
C SER A 188 -19.02 0.82 -19.46
N VAL A 189 -20.29 1.05 -19.22
CA VAL A 189 -21.20 1.72 -20.16
C VAL A 189 -20.73 3.13 -20.55
N TYR A 190 -19.90 3.75 -19.70
CA TYR A 190 -19.27 5.05 -20.00
C TYR A 190 -18.06 4.95 -20.94
N MET A 191 -17.57 3.75 -21.19
CA MET A 191 -16.45 3.43 -22.07
C MET A 191 -16.75 2.17 -22.90
N PRO A 192 -17.82 2.16 -23.71
CA PRO A 192 -18.33 0.93 -24.34
C PRO A 192 -17.39 0.31 -25.39
N ALA A 193 -16.43 1.09 -25.89
CA ALA A 193 -15.45 0.61 -26.88
C ALA A 193 -14.19 0.00 -26.22
N ILE A 194 -14.10 -0.02 -24.89
CA ILE A 194 -12.91 -0.48 -24.17
C ILE A 194 -13.26 -1.70 -23.32
N GLU A 195 -12.61 -2.82 -23.65
CA GLU A 195 -12.59 -3.98 -22.79
C GLU A 195 -11.74 -3.68 -21.53
N GLY A 196 -12.28 -4.00 -20.36
CA GLY A 196 -11.56 -3.85 -19.10
C GLY A 196 -10.52 -4.94 -18.86
N LYS A 197 -9.84 -4.84 -17.72
CA LYS A 197 -8.79 -5.78 -17.32
C LYS A 197 -9.30 -7.00 -16.55
N HIS A 198 -10.59 -7.04 -16.25
CA HIS A 198 -11.27 -8.11 -15.52
C HIS A 198 -10.64 -8.41 -14.15
N VAL A 199 -10.07 -7.39 -13.51
CA VAL A 199 -9.70 -7.46 -12.10
C VAL A 199 -10.99 -7.50 -11.27
N PRO A 200 -11.18 -8.47 -10.39
CA PRO A 200 -12.41 -8.61 -9.60
C PRO A 200 -12.48 -7.55 -8.49
N ILE A 201 -12.80 -6.32 -8.87
CA ILE A 201 -12.98 -5.19 -7.95
C ILE A 201 -14.37 -5.27 -7.37
N GLU A 202 -14.48 -5.22 -6.05
CA GLU A 202 -15.75 -5.30 -5.34
C GLU A 202 -16.24 -3.96 -4.80
N LEU A 203 -15.29 -3.04 -4.49
CA LEU A 203 -15.57 -1.74 -3.89
C LEU A 203 -14.71 -0.65 -4.53
N SER A 204 -15.22 0.57 -4.51
CA SER A 204 -14.45 1.79 -4.81
C SER A 204 -14.56 2.77 -3.65
N LEU A 205 -13.44 3.22 -3.13
CA LEU A 205 -13.37 4.19 -2.03
C LEU A 205 -12.50 5.37 -2.42
N ALA A 206 -13.05 6.57 -2.31
CA ALA A 206 -12.32 7.83 -2.41
C ALA A 206 -12.08 8.39 -1.00
N LEU A 207 -10.82 8.66 -0.67
CA LEU A 207 -10.41 9.24 0.61
C LEU A 207 -10.15 10.73 0.41
N HIS A 208 -10.89 11.54 1.15
CA HIS A 208 -10.85 12.99 1.09
C HIS A 208 -10.63 13.61 2.48
N SER A 209 -10.28 14.88 2.49
CA SER A 209 -10.41 15.78 3.64
C SER A 209 -11.32 16.94 3.24
N ASP A 210 -12.31 17.22 4.06
CA ASP A 210 -13.28 18.28 3.81
C ASP A 210 -12.79 19.65 4.30
N ALA A 211 -13.56 20.68 4.03
CA ALA A 211 -13.41 22.03 4.55
C ALA A 211 -14.43 22.29 5.68
N GLY A 212 -14.16 23.29 6.52
CA GLY A 212 -15.00 23.68 7.64
C GLY A 212 -14.39 23.40 8.99
N TYR A 213 -14.91 24.05 10.02
CA TYR A 213 -14.40 23.95 11.39
C TYR A 213 -15.48 24.39 12.38
N ASN A 214 -15.33 23.95 13.63
CA ASN A 214 -16.12 24.45 14.74
C ASN A 214 -15.49 25.74 15.30
N HIS A 215 -16.31 26.75 15.56
CA HIS A 215 -15.85 28.07 16.01
C HIS A 215 -15.30 28.06 17.44
N ASP A 216 -15.43 26.95 18.18
CA ASP A 216 -14.85 26.80 19.52
C ASP A 216 -13.33 26.55 19.49
N GLY A 217 -12.74 26.23 18.31
CA GLY A 217 -11.33 25.90 18.13
C GLY A 217 -10.83 24.68 18.90
N LYS A 218 -11.73 23.89 19.48
CA LYS A 218 -11.41 22.76 20.39
C LYS A 218 -12.01 21.43 19.93
N SER A 219 -13.23 21.44 19.44
CA SER A 219 -13.91 20.24 18.97
C SER A 219 -13.59 19.92 17.51
N THR A 220 -13.42 18.64 17.20
CA THR A 220 -13.20 18.19 15.82
C THR A 220 -14.41 18.43 14.94
N TRP A 221 -14.21 18.78 13.69
CA TRP A 221 -15.24 18.82 12.64
C TRP A 221 -15.70 17.41 12.29
N GLY A 222 -14.75 16.49 12.17
CA GLY A 222 -14.97 15.07 12.09
C GLY A 222 -15.35 14.53 10.70
N ALA A 223 -15.86 13.30 10.70
CA ALA A 223 -16.07 12.52 9.48
C ALA A 223 -17.47 12.70 8.88
N LEU A 224 -17.49 12.74 7.53
CA LEU A 224 -18.67 12.71 6.67
C LEU A 224 -18.46 11.63 5.60
N ALA A 225 -19.52 10.95 5.19
CA ALA A 225 -19.45 10.06 4.04
C ALA A 225 -20.47 10.47 2.97
N ILE A 226 -20.15 10.19 1.71
CA ILE A 226 -20.98 10.52 0.56
C ILE A 226 -21.25 9.25 -0.24
N CYS A 227 -22.51 9.10 -0.68
CA CYS A 227 -22.95 8.09 -1.63
C CYS A 227 -23.85 8.75 -2.68
N THR A 228 -24.18 8.01 -3.73
CA THR A 228 -25.18 8.40 -4.73
C THR A 228 -26.19 7.27 -4.88
N THR A 229 -27.40 7.45 -4.35
CA THR A 229 -28.46 6.45 -4.50
C THR A 229 -29.45 6.77 -5.62
N ASN A 230 -29.71 8.06 -5.85
CA ASN A 230 -30.66 8.51 -6.86
C ASN A 230 -29.98 8.79 -8.21
N PHE A 231 -29.50 7.72 -8.85
CA PHE A 231 -28.93 7.76 -10.20
C PHE A 231 -29.17 6.41 -10.88
N ASN A 232 -29.52 6.42 -12.17
CA ASN A 232 -29.82 5.22 -12.96
C ASN A 232 -30.86 4.31 -12.26
N ASP A 233 -32.00 4.89 -11.90
CA ASP A 233 -33.12 4.21 -11.21
C ASP A 233 -32.69 3.48 -9.91
N GLY A 234 -31.70 4.00 -9.21
CA GLY A 234 -31.16 3.43 -7.97
C GLY A 234 -30.30 2.18 -8.15
N MET A 235 -29.86 1.90 -9.38
CA MET A 235 -29.11 0.69 -9.71
C MET A 235 -27.73 1.02 -10.28
N LEU A 236 -26.75 0.15 -9.99
CA LEU A 236 -25.52 0.05 -10.78
C LEU A 236 -25.83 -0.70 -12.09
N ASN A 237 -25.04 -0.51 -13.14
CA ASN A 237 -25.27 -1.21 -14.41
C ASN A 237 -25.08 -2.75 -14.30
N SER A 238 -24.43 -3.21 -13.25
CA SER A 238 -24.33 -4.63 -12.87
C SER A 238 -25.64 -5.21 -12.31
N GLY A 239 -26.67 -4.40 -12.10
CA GLY A 239 -27.93 -4.80 -11.46
C GLY A 239 -27.91 -4.78 -9.94
N ILE A 240 -26.79 -4.37 -9.32
CA ILE A 240 -26.71 -4.19 -7.86
C ILE A 240 -27.39 -2.88 -7.46
N SER A 241 -28.21 -2.91 -6.40
CA SER A 241 -28.80 -1.69 -5.84
C SER A 241 -27.74 -0.73 -5.31
N ARG A 242 -27.90 0.57 -5.59
CA ARG A 242 -27.04 1.63 -5.05
C ARG A 242 -27.18 1.81 -3.53
N MET A 243 -28.18 1.15 -2.91
CA MET A 243 -28.23 1.05 -1.45
C MET A 243 -26.98 0.35 -0.87
N ALA A 244 -26.35 -0.57 -1.60
CA ALA A 244 -25.07 -1.16 -1.21
C ALA A 244 -23.97 -0.08 -1.04
N SER A 245 -23.94 0.93 -1.90
CA SER A 245 -23.03 2.09 -1.75
C SER A 245 -23.35 2.92 -0.49
N LYS A 246 -24.64 3.10 -0.18
CA LYS A 246 -25.07 3.81 1.02
C LYS A 246 -24.69 3.06 2.29
N ASP A 247 -24.93 1.75 2.34
CA ASP A 247 -24.58 0.91 3.48
C ASP A 247 -23.07 0.92 3.73
N PHE A 248 -22.27 0.84 2.66
CA PHE A 248 -20.81 0.95 2.74
C PHE A 248 -20.36 2.33 3.26
N ALA A 249 -20.89 3.41 2.70
CA ALA A 249 -20.56 4.77 3.11
C ALA A 249 -20.93 5.03 4.59
N GLN A 250 -22.11 4.54 5.02
CA GLN A 250 -22.55 4.65 6.39
C GLN A 250 -21.64 3.89 7.35
N ALA A 251 -21.29 2.64 7.00
CA ALA A 251 -20.39 1.83 7.81
C ALA A 251 -19.00 2.48 7.95
N LEU A 252 -18.44 3.03 6.86
CA LEU A 252 -17.16 3.75 6.90
C LEU A 252 -17.18 4.92 7.87
N ARG A 253 -18.20 5.79 7.78
CA ARG A 253 -18.32 6.95 8.66
C ARG A 253 -18.50 6.53 10.12
N ASP A 254 -19.44 5.63 10.39
CA ASP A 254 -19.84 5.28 11.74
C ASP A 254 -18.74 4.55 12.48
N ASN A 255 -18.07 3.57 11.85
CA ASN A 255 -16.94 2.87 12.44
C ASN A 255 -15.72 3.78 12.64
N LEU A 256 -15.47 4.71 11.68
CA LEU A 256 -14.39 5.68 11.86
C LEU A 256 -14.64 6.57 13.08
N VAL A 257 -15.83 7.10 13.23
CA VAL A 257 -16.20 7.94 14.39
C VAL A 257 -16.09 7.16 15.71
N GLU A 258 -16.52 5.90 15.72
CA GLU A 258 -16.40 5.02 16.90
C GLU A 258 -14.94 4.79 17.30
N ASP A 259 -14.09 4.34 16.35
CA ASP A 259 -12.67 4.06 16.59
C ASP A 259 -11.90 5.32 17.01
N MET A 260 -12.17 6.46 16.34
CA MET A 260 -11.54 7.74 16.66
C MET A 260 -11.97 8.25 18.03
N THR A 261 -13.25 8.11 18.38
CA THR A 261 -13.77 8.48 19.71
C THR A 261 -13.14 7.61 20.81
N ALA A 262 -13.03 6.30 20.56
CA ALA A 262 -12.39 5.38 21.51
C ALA A 262 -10.90 5.71 21.73
N THR A 263 -10.23 6.27 20.73
CA THR A 263 -8.79 6.55 20.77
C THR A 263 -8.47 7.95 21.29
N PHE A 264 -9.24 8.97 20.87
CA PHE A 264 -8.95 10.39 21.11
C PHE A 264 -9.98 11.08 22.04
N GLY A 265 -10.94 10.34 22.58
CA GLY A 265 -11.94 10.81 23.54
C GLY A 265 -13.20 11.37 22.90
N SER A 266 -13.08 12.18 21.85
CA SER A 266 -14.25 12.67 21.09
C SER A 266 -13.86 12.90 19.63
N PHE A 267 -14.79 12.59 18.73
CA PHE A 267 -14.60 12.84 17.30
C PHE A 267 -15.93 13.20 16.64
N GLY A 268 -15.94 14.24 15.81
CA GLY A 268 -17.16 14.75 15.20
C GLY A 268 -17.80 13.72 14.25
N LYS A 269 -19.10 13.48 14.43
CA LYS A 269 -19.91 12.69 13.52
C LYS A 269 -20.79 13.62 12.71
N ARG A 270 -20.51 13.72 11.42
CA ARG A 270 -21.29 14.51 10.47
C ARG A 270 -22.32 13.60 9.78
N TYR A 271 -23.07 14.15 8.86
CA TYR A 271 -24.15 13.44 8.16
C TYR A 271 -23.64 12.47 7.09
N LEU A 272 -24.49 11.56 6.67
CA LEU A 272 -24.34 10.77 5.45
C LEU A 272 -24.96 11.57 4.30
N TRP A 273 -24.17 11.92 3.29
CA TRP A 273 -24.61 12.81 2.23
C TRP A 273 -24.94 12.02 0.95
N ASP A 274 -26.20 11.99 0.58
CA ASP A 274 -26.63 11.41 -0.70
C ASP A 274 -26.55 12.49 -1.78
N LYS A 275 -25.46 12.50 -2.53
CA LYS A 275 -25.15 13.51 -3.54
C LYS A 275 -24.48 12.91 -4.78
N ASN A 276 -24.78 13.53 -5.92
CA ASN A 276 -24.29 13.10 -7.22
C ASN A 276 -22.85 13.59 -7.47
N TYR A 277 -21.87 12.85 -6.99
CA TYR A 277 -20.45 13.05 -7.30
C TYR A 277 -19.96 12.00 -8.31
N SER A 278 -18.93 12.32 -9.11
CA SER A 278 -18.39 11.38 -10.11
C SER A 278 -17.84 10.10 -9.45
N GLU A 279 -17.19 10.23 -8.30
CA GLU A 279 -16.56 9.12 -7.57
C GLU A 279 -17.59 8.17 -6.89
N THR A 280 -18.84 8.59 -6.77
CA THR A 280 -19.92 7.75 -6.22
C THR A 280 -20.97 7.36 -7.24
N ARG A 281 -21.01 8.04 -8.39
CA ARG A 281 -21.96 7.79 -9.47
C ARG A 281 -21.41 6.85 -10.55
N LEU A 282 -20.16 7.10 -11.00
CA LEU A 282 -19.60 6.45 -12.18
C LEU A 282 -19.02 5.04 -11.94
N PRO A 283 -18.47 4.67 -10.75
CA PRO A 283 -18.02 3.30 -10.55
C PRO A 283 -19.14 2.29 -10.77
N GLU A 284 -18.80 1.16 -11.40
CA GLU A 284 -19.71 0.02 -11.65
C GLU A 284 -19.79 -0.94 -10.46
N VAL A 285 -19.21 -0.58 -9.35
CA VAL A 285 -19.22 -1.30 -8.07
C VAL A 285 -19.72 -0.39 -6.95
N PRO A 286 -20.17 -0.92 -5.80
CA PRO A 286 -20.51 -0.12 -4.63
C PRO A 286 -19.36 0.84 -4.27
N SER A 287 -19.70 2.11 -4.09
CA SER A 287 -18.69 3.17 -3.98
C SER A 287 -19.07 4.23 -2.95
N ALA A 288 -18.06 4.79 -2.30
CA ALA A 288 -18.21 5.85 -1.31
C ALA A 288 -17.08 6.88 -1.41
N ILE A 289 -17.37 8.12 -1.04
CA ILE A 289 -16.37 9.09 -0.61
C ILE A 289 -16.40 9.14 0.91
N LEU A 290 -15.25 9.08 1.54
CA LEU A 290 -15.08 9.31 2.97
C LEU A 290 -14.26 10.59 3.17
N GLU A 291 -14.93 11.62 3.65
CA GLU A 291 -14.30 12.82 4.19
C GLU A 291 -13.86 12.50 5.62
N MET A 292 -12.61 12.09 5.77
CA MET A 292 -12.10 11.52 7.03
C MET A 292 -12.09 12.54 8.17
N LEU A 293 -11.87 13.80 7.84
CA LEU A 293 -11.73 14.95 8.74
C LEU A 293 -11.68 16.24 7.93
N SER A 294 -11.52 17.40 8.58
CA SER A 294 -11.37 18.68 7.90
C SER A 294 -9.94 19.21 7.94
N HIS A 295 -9.41 19.59 6.77
CA HIS A 295 -8.11 20.27 6.66
C HIS A 295 -8.13 21.73 7.13
N GLN A 296 -9.31 22.31 7.40
CA GLN A 296 -9.47 23.67 7.94
C GLN A 296 -9.68 23.66 9.47
N SER A 297 -9.91 22.50 10.07
CA SER A 297 -10.11 22.37 11.52
C SER A 297 -8.79 22.03 12.19
N PHE A 298 -8.31 22.91 13.08
CA PHE A 298 -7.07 22.66 13.82
C PHE A 298 -7.13 21.39 14.67
N PRO A 299 -8.19 21.12 15.45
CA PRO A 299 -8.32 19.85 16.17
C PRO A 299 -8.25 18.61 15.29
N ASP A 300 -8.88 18.65 14.10
CA ASP A 300 -8.78 17.58 13.11
C ASP A 300 -7.35 17.42 12.58
N MET A 301 -6.70 18.53 12.25
CA MET A 301 -5.33 18.52 11.71
C MET A 301 -4.30 18.06 12.75
N ARG A 302 -4.49 18.28 14.02
CA ARG A 302 -3.65 17.67 15.08
C ARG A 302 -3.66 16.15 14.98
N ILE A 303 -4.84 15.56 14.75
CA ILE A 303 -5.00 14.12 14.55
C ILE A 303 -4.42 13.69 13.20
N ALA A 304 -4.71 14.46 12.13
CA ALA A 304 -4.25 14.14 10.78
C ALA A 304 -2.72 14.19 10.63
N GLN A 305 -2.05 15.03 11.37
CA GLN A 305 -0.60 15.13 11.37
C GLN A 305 0.07 14.12 12.32
N ASP A 306 -0.67 13.57 13.28
CA ASP A 306 -0.18 12.56 14.19
C ASP A 306 -0.07 11.19 13.48
N PRO A 307 1.09 10.53 13.48
CA PRO A 307 1.26 9.17 12.93
C PRO A 307 0.29 8.16 13.55
N TRP A 308 -0.04 8.29 14.83
CA TRP A 308 -1.02 7.43 15.49
C TRP A 308 -2.45 7.72 15.02
N GLY A 309 -2.77 9.00 14.77
CA GLY A 309 -4.04 9.39 14.15
C GLY A 309 -4.21 8.78 12.77
N LYS A 310 -3.18 8.87 11.92
CA LYS A 310 -3.17 8.26 10.58
C LYS A 310 -3.35 6.74 10.64
N PHE A 311 -2.64 6.07 11.56
CA PHE A 311 -2.77 4.64 11.76
C PHE A 311 -4.19 4.24 12.19
N THR A 312 -4.79 4.98 13.13
CA THR A 312 -6.15 4.71 13.63
C THR A 312 -7.18 4.86 12.51
N ILE A 313 -7.10 5.93 11.72
CA ILE A 313 -7.95 6.14 10.54
C ILE A 313 -7.81 4.99 9.55
N ALA A 314 -6.59 4.66 9.17
CA ALA A 314 -6.32 3.58 8.20
C ALA A 314 -6.81 2.22 8.69
N ARG A 315 -6.59 1.91 9.98
CA ARG A 315 -7.05 0.67 10.59
C ARG A 315 -8.57 0.58 10.66
N SER A 316 -9.25 1.68 10.98
CA SER A 316 -10.72 1.73 11.00
C SER A 316 -11.30 1.46 9.61
N ILE A 317 -10.76 2.09 8.58
CA ILE A 317 -11.14 1.86 7.18
C ILE A 317 -10.90 0.39 6.79
N TYR A 318 -9.73 -0.15 7.10
CA TYR A 318 -9.40 -1.55 6.85
C TYR A 318 -10.38 -2.52 7.50
N LYS A 319 -10.68 -2.35 8.80
CA LYS A 319 -11.65 -3.17 9.51
C LYS A 319 -13.04 -3.09 8.87
N THR A 320 -13.45 -1.90 8.48
CA THR A 320 -14.76 -1.68 7.84
C THR A 320 -14.86 -2.37 6.50
N ILE A 321 -13.86 -2.24 5.64
CA ILE A 321 -13.81 -2.93 4.34
C ILE A 321 -13.85 -4.45 4.55
N LEU A 322 -13.02 -4.96 5.45
CA LEU A 322 -12.94 -6.39 5.73
C LEU A 322 -14.29 -6.95 6.20
N ARG A 323 -14.95 -6.29 7.15
CA ARG A 323 -16.28 -6.68 7.64
C ARG A 323 -17.34 -6.62 6.54
N TYR A 324 -17.34 -5.54 5.75
CA TYR A 324 -18.33 -5.33 4.69
C TYR A 324 -18.20 -6.41 3.60
N VAL A 325 -16.99 -6.67 3.11
CA VAL A 325 -16.73 -7.68 2.09
C VAL A 325 -17.06 -9.07 2.62
N SER A 326 -16.58 -9.43 3.81
CA SER A 326 -16.85 -10.73 4.41
C SER A 326 -18.36 -10.98 4.61
N SER A 327 -19.10 -9.95 5.06
CA SER A 327 -20.55 -10.04 5.23
C SER A 327 -21.26 -10.31 3.89
N ASN A 328 -20.84 -9.63 2.82
CA ASN A 328 -21.42 -9.83 1.49
C ASN A 328 -21.17 -11.23 0.93
N HIS A 329 -20.06 -11.85 1.31
CA HIS A 329 -19.72 -13.23 0.94
C HIS A 329 -20.20 -14.29 1.93
N GLY A 330 -20.87 -13.90 3.03
CA GLY A 330 -21.27 -14.82 4.08
C GLY A 330 -20.09 -15.53 4.75
N ALA A 331 -18.94 -14.86 4.82
CA ALA A 331 -17.68 -15.39 5.33
C ALA A 331 -17.33 -14.77 6.69
N ASP A 332 -16.67 -15.55 7.52
CA ASP A 332 -16.04 -15.04 8.74
C ASP A 332 -14.83 -14.16 8.39
N TYR A 333 -14.52 -13.21 9.27
CA TYR A 333 -13.34 -12.37 9.14
C TYR A 333 -12.46 -12.45 10.38
N VAL A 334 -11.16 -12.25 10.17
CA VAL A 334 -10.16 -12.10 11.23
C VAL A 334 -9.32 -10.88 10.91
N VAL A 335 -9.25 -9.94 11.85
CA VAL A 335 -8.43 -8.73 11.71
C VAL A 335 -6.99 -9.06 12.07
N GLN A 336 -6.03 -8.58 11.28
CA GLN A 336 -4.60 -8.72 11.59
C GLN A 336 -4.25 -8.10 12.95
N PRO A 337 -3.27 -8.65 13.71
CA PRO A 337 -2.90 -8.16 15.02
C PRO A 337 -2.31 -6.73 14.99
N LEU A 338 -2.24 -6.10 16.16
CA LEU A 338 -1.37 -4.95 16.38
C LEU A 338 0.09 -5.37 16.52
N ALA A 339 1.00 -4.45 16.21
CA ALA A 339 2.44 -4.69 16.38
C ALA A 339 2.77 -5.04 17.85
N PRO A 340 3.74 -5.92 18.11
CA PRO A 340 4.25 -6.15 19.45
C PRO A 340 4.83 -4.86 20.05
N LYS A 341 4.78 -4.75 21.36
CA LYS A 341 5.33 -3.62 22.11
C LYS A 341 6.37 -4.09 23.13
N ASP A 342 7.04 -3.13 23.73
CA ASP A 342 8.06 -3.37 24.78
C ASP A 342 9.16 -4.34 24.31
N PHE A 343 9.54 -4.25 23.03
CA PHE A 343 10.56 -5.12 22.46
C PHE A 343 11.92 -4.82 23.06
N SER A 344 12.61 -5.85 23.53
CA SER A 344 13.93 -5.76 24.10
C SER A 344 14.86 -6.86 23.63
N VAL A 345 16.16 -6.60 23.65
CA VAL A 345 17.24 -7.53 23.30
C VAL A 345 18.30 -7.47 24.40
N GLU A 346 18.56 -8.59 25.05
CA GLU A 346 19.63 -8.74 26.03
C GLU A 346 20.66 -9.80 25.58
N ILE A 347 21.95 -9.48 25.72
CA ILE A 347 23.03 -10.41 25.37
C ILE A 347 23.49 -11.13 26.66
N ASP A 348 23.45 -12.45 26.69
CA ASP A 348 23.95 -13.24 27.80
C ASP A 348 25.47 -13.56 27.68
N HIS A 349 26.00 -14.17 28.74
CA HIS A 349 27.43 -14.52 28.80
C HIS A 349 27.82 -15.61 27.80
N GLN A 350 26.87 -16.38 27.30
CA GLN A 350 27.09 -17.45 26.33
C GLN A 350 27.02 -16.90 24.88
N GLY A 351 26.70 -15.62 24.69
CA GLY A 351 26.57 -14.96 23.41
C GLY A 351 25.26 -15.24 22.70
N TYR A 352 24.18 -15.44 23.44
CA TYR A 352 22.83 -15.42 22.88
C TYR A 352 22.24 -14.02 23.00
N ALA A 353 21.59 -13.58 21.95
CA ALA A 353 20.65 -12.47 22.00
C ALA A 353 19.30 -13.01 22.48
N ASN A 354 18.90 -12.65 23.68
CA ASN A 354 17.63 -13.01 24.27
C ASN A 354 16.63 -11.90 23.97
N LEU A 355 15.68 -12.18 23.10
CA LEU A 355 14.64 -11.27 22.67
C LEU A 355 13.39 -11.47 23.52
N SER A 356 12.73 -10.40 23.93
CA SER A 356 11.44 -10.45 24.58
C SER A 356 10.55 -9.28 24.15
N TRP A 357 9.24 -9.49 24.19
CA TRP A 357 8.23 -8.49 23.82
C TRP A 357 6.91 -8.73 24.53
N SER A 358 6.04 -7.74 24.50
CA SER A 358 4.69 -7.83 25.01
C SER A 358 3.68 -7.89 23.87
N THR A 359 2.62 -8.68 24.09
CA THR A 359 1.45 -8.69 23.20
C THR A 359 0.70 -7.37 23.30
N GLN A 360 0.37 -6.76 22.17
CA GLN A 360 -0.56 -5.64 22.12
C GLN A 360 -1.94 -6.16 21.66
N LEU A 361 -2.94 -6.04 22.53
CA LEU A 361 -4.31 -6.40 22.21
C LEU A 361 -5.07 -5.18 21.66
N ASP A 362 -5.86 -5.40 20.62
CA ASP A 362 -6.83 -4.42 20.14
C ASP A 362 -8.09 -4.52 21.00
N LYS A 363 -8.38 -3.49 21.78
CA LYS A 363 -9.51 -3.48 22.72
C LYS A 363 -10.86 -3.43 22.01
N THR A 364 -10.90 -2.91 20.79
CA THR A 364 -12.11 -2.76 19.97
C THR A 364 -12.31 -3.91 18.99
N GLU A 365 -11.31 -4.81 18.87
CA GLU A 365 -11.33 -5.87 17.86
C GLU A 365 -10.79 -7.21 18.42
N PRO A 366 -11.65 -8.02 19.05
CA PRO A 366 -11.22 -9.28 19.66
C PRO A 366 -10.62 -10.29 18.67
N SER A 367 -11.03 -10.25 17.39
CA SER A 367 -10.51 -11.15 16.34
C SER A 367 -9.03 -10.89 16.05
N ALA A 368 -8.51 -9.71 16.39
CA ALA A 368 -7.12 -9.32 16.15
C ALA A 368 -6.11 -9.91 17.15
N LYS A 369 -6.53 -10.87 17.99
CA LYS A 369 -5.64 -11.51 18.95
C LYS A 369 -4.53 -12.29 18.22
N PRO A 370 -3.24 -12.09 18.56
CA PRO A 370 -2.15 -12.87 17.98
C PRO A 370 -2.25 -14.35 18.33
N THR A 371 -1.89 -15.20 17.39
CA THR A 371 -1.70 -16.65 17.57
C THR A 371 -0.24 -17.07 17.53
N GLY A 372 0.64 -16.15 17.14
CA GLY A 372 2.08 -16.32 17.07
C GLY A 372 2.80 -15.04 16.68
N TYR A 373 4.10 -15.15 16.48
CA TYR A 373 4.99 -14.04 16.14
C TYR A 373 6.02 -14.49 15.09
N ILE A 374 6.49 -13.56 14.29
CA ILE A 374 7.60 -13.78 13.38
C ILE A 374 8.77 -12.91 13.86
N VAL A 375 9.88 -13.53 14.15
CA VAL A 375 11.14 -12.87 14.50
C VAL A 375 11.98 -12.75 13.24
N TYR A 376 12.28 -11.53 12.84
CA TYR A 376 13.15 -11.21 11.71
C TYR A 376 14.54 -10.84 12.17
N GLN A 377 15.55 -11.31 11.46
CA GLN A 377 16.96 -11.08 11.74
C GLN A 377 17.66 -10.51 10.51
N ALA A 378 18.61 -9.60 10.74
CA ALA A 378 19.52 -9.11 9.71
C ALA A 378 20.94 -8.98 10.28
N GLU A 379 21.97 -9.13 9.44
CA GLU A 379 23.37 -8.90 9.80
C GLU A 379 23.85 -7.56 9.26
N GLY A 380 24.48 -6.75 10.12
CA GLY A 380 25.06 -5.48 9.75
C GLY A 380 24.10 -4.54 9.03
N LYS A 381 24.40 -4.17 7.79
CA LYS A 381 23.57 -3.36 6.91
C LYS A 381 22.73 -4.18 5.93
N GLY A 382 22.72 -5.51 6.08
CA GLY A 382 21.95 -6.41 5.24
C GLY A 382 20.44 -6.24 5.41
N GLY A 383 19.68 -6.87 4.54
CA GLY A 383 18.23 -6.95 4.68
C GLY A 383 17.84 -7.99 5.73
N PHE A 384 16.59 -7.95 6.17
CA PHE A 384 16.02 -8.96 7.04
C PHE A 384 15.79 -10.27 6.28
N ASP A 385 15.90 -11.37 7.01
CA ASP A 385 15.55 -12.71 6.53
C ASP A 385 14.02 -12.86 6.34
N ASN A 386 13.58 -14.10 6.02
CA ASN A 386 12.16 -14.42 5.88
C ASN A 386 11.46 -14.66 7.23
N GLY A 387 12.17 -14.49 8.34
CA GLY A 387 11.67 -14.60 9.69
C GLY A 387 11.50 -16.03 10.19
N THR A 388 11.50 -16.15 11.50
CA THR A 388 11.26 -17.40 12.22
C THR A 388 9.94 -17.31 12.98
N MET A 389 9.01 -18.24 12.72
CA MET A 389 7.73 -18.33 13.41
C MET A 389 7.92 -18.87 14.83
N VAL A 390 7.40 -18.15 15.83
CA VAL A 390 7.41 -18.55 17.23
C VAL A 390 6.03 -18.34 17.89
N ARG A 391 5.72 -19.12 18.92
CA ARG A 391 4.46 -18.98 19.68
C ARG A 391 4.66 -18.30 21.04
N SER A 392 5.92 -18.16 21.45
CA SER A 392 6.30 -17.48 22.69
C SER A 392 6.48 -15.99 22.45
N THR A 393 6.43 -15.19 23.49
CA THR A 393 6.84 -13.79 23.50
C THR A 393 8.34 -13.62 23.82
N GLN A 394 9.10 -14.68 23.68
CA GLN A 394 10.55 -14.75 23.89
C GLN A 394 11.19 -15.63 22.82
N TYR A 395 12.40 -15.24 22.40
CA TYR A 395 13.20 -16.01 21.46
C TYR A 395 14.68 -15.74 21.69
N SER A 396 15.54 -16.76 21.54
CA SER A 396 16.98 -16.63 21.72
C SER A 396 17.73 -16.99 20.44
N VAL A 397 18.68 -16.16 20.06
CA VAL A 397 19.50 -16.31 18.85
C VAL A 397 20.98 -16.38 19.25
N LYS A 398 21.66 -17.45 18.84
CA LYS A 398 23.11 -17.53 19.00
C LYS A 398 23.80 -16.53 18.08
N MET A 399 24.63 -15.66 18.64
CA MET A 399 25.37 -14.65 17.89
C MET A 399 26.81 -15.09 17.66
N GLU A 400 27.33 -14.71 16.49
CA GLU A 400 28.78 -14.80 16.22
C GLU A 400 29.49 -13.59 16.84
N PRO A 401 30.65 -13.79 17.49
CA PRO A 401 31.43 -12.68 18.03
C PRO A 401 31.81 -11.63 16.96
N GLY A 402 31.64 -10.36 17.30
CA GLY A 402 32.02 -9.23 16.44
C GLY A 402 31.06 -8.92 15.30
N LYS A 403 29.98 -9.71 15.12
CA LYS A 403 28.93 -9.40 14.15
C LYS A 403 27.81 -8.57 14.78
N LEU A 404 27.35 -7.56 14.07
CA LEU A 404 26.18 -6.77 14.43
C LEU A 404 24.93 -7.48 13.91
N TYR A 405 23.99 -7.75 14.78
CA TYR A 405 22.66 -8.30 14.45
C TYR A 405 21.59 -7.24 14.66
N ASN A 406 20.57 -7.27 13.81
CA ASN A 406 19.39 -6.42 13.94
C ASN A 406 18.16 -7.35 14.01
N PHE A 407 17.25 -7.05 14.92
CA PHE A 407 16.05 -7.84 15.17
C PHE A 407 14.81 -6.95 15.14
N ARG A 408 13.72 -7.49 14.67
CA ARG A 408 12.37 -6.95 14.79
C ARG A 408 11.37 -8.11 14.87
N VAL A 409 10.20 -7.85 15.43
CA VAL A 409 9.18 -8.87 15.66
C VAL A 409 7.84 -8.38 15.12
N ALA A 410 7.11 -9.22 14.41
CA ALA A 410 5.74 -8.99 14.01
C ALA A 410 4.81 -10.02 14.68
N ALA A 411 3.58 -9.63 14.98
CA ALA A 411 2.54 -10.52 15.47
C ALA A 411 1.73 -11.09 14.31
N VAL A 412 1.24 -12.33 14.42
CA VAL A 412 0.46 -12.98 13.37
C VAL A 412 -0.77 -13.69 13.91
N ASN A 413 -1.80 -13.75 13.07
CA ASN A 413 -2.97 -14.60 13.19
C ASN A 413 -3.48 -14.97 11.78
N GLN A 414 -4.68 -15.56 11.68
CA GLN A 414 -5.28 -15.90 10.38
C GLN A 414 -5.60 -14.68 9.50
N GLY A 415 -5.77 -13.50 10.09
CA GLY A 415 -6.02 -12.25 9.39
C GLY A 415 -4.77 -11.63 8.76
N GLY A 416 -3.58 -12.14 9.10
CA GLY A 416 -2.31 -11.69 8.52
C GLY A 416 -1.25 -11.33 9.56
N GLU A 417 -0.24 -10.63 9.08
CA GLU A 417 0.92 -10.17 9.84
C GLU A 417 0.78 -8.68 10.17
N SER A 418 1.11 -8.32 11.41
CA SER A 418 1.13 -6.93 11.87
C SER A 418 2.29 -6.14 11.25
N PHE A 419 2.28 -4.82 11.42
CA PHE A 419 3.52 -4.06 11.34
C PHE A 419 4.54 -4.61 12.34
N PRO A 420 5.85 -4.58 12.02
CA PRO A 420 6.88 -5.03 12.96
C PRO A 420 7.05 -4.03 14.11
N SER A 421 7.63 -4.54 15.20
CA SER A 421 8.22 -3.71 16.26
C SER A 421 9.31 -2.79 15.71
N GLU A 422 9.82 -1.90 16.54
CA GLU A 422 11.07 -1.21 16.24
C GLU A 422 12.21 -2.20 16.03
N THR A 423 13.19 -1.81 15.21
CA THR A 423 14.41 -2.58 15.02
C THR A 423 15.40 -2.28 16.14
N LEU A 424 15.80 -3.31 16.89
CA LEU A 424 16.86 -3.24 17.88
C LEU A 424 18.09 -4.00 17.40
N SER A 425 19.26 -3.57 17.84
CA SER A 425 20.54 -4.12 17.43
C SER A 425 21.29 -4.70 18.62
N ALA A 426 22.08 -5.75 18.36
CA ALA A 426 22.96 -6.38 19.34
C ALA A 426 24.29 -6.74 18.72
N LEU A 427 25.40 -6.59 19.49
CA LEU A 427 26.73 -7.00 19.11
C LEU A 427 27.39 -7.70 20.30
N TYR A 428 27.76 -8.97 20.12
CA TYR A 428 28.47 -9.76 21.12
C TYR A 428 29.97 -9.65 20.98
N ASN A 429 30.65 -9.21 22.05
CA ASN A 429 32.09 -9.18 22.12
C ASN A 429 32.58 -9.93 23.39
N PRO A 430 33.03 -11.19 23.27
CA PRO A 430 33.47 -11.97 24.43
C PRO A 430 34.77 -11.45 25.08
N ALA A 431 35.55 -10.61 24.37
CA ALA A 431 36.76 -10.01 24.91
C ALA A 431 36.47 -8.76 25.77
N SER A 432 35.24 -8.27 25.81
CA SER A 432 34.86 -7.08 26.59
C SER A 432 34.25 -7.49 27.92
N SER A 433 34.78 -6.94 28.99
CA SER A 433 34.12 -7.01 30.33
C SER A 433 33.02 -5.93 30.53
N LYS A 434 32.90 -5.00 29.59
CA LYS A 434 31.92 -3.89 29.68
C LYS A 434 30.65 -4.23 28.93
N LYS A 435 29.51 -3.86 29.52
CA LYS A 435 28.19 -3.90 28.89
C LYS A 435 27.76 -2.47 28.53
N ILE A 436 27.16 -2.29 27.38
CA ILE A 436 26.55 -1.03 26.95
C ILE A 436 25.05 -1.28 26.82
N LEU A 437 24.26 -0.49 27.53
CA LEU A 437 22.81 -0.44 27.36
C LEU A 437 22.43 0.71 26.43
N VAL A 438 21.69 0.40 25.39
CA VAL A 438 21.10 1.41 24.50
C VAL A 438 19.61 1.50 24.80
N VAL A 439 19.17 2.65 25.26
CA VAL A 439 17.74 2.92 25.53
C VAL A 439 17.20 3.76 24.38
N ASN A 440 16.27 3.18 23.61
CA ASN A 440 15.53 3.93 22.60
C ASN A 440 14.35 4.64 23.26
N ASN A 441 14.55 5.89 23.63
CA ASN A 441 13.60 6.69 24.41
C ASN A 441 12.82 7.71 23.55
N PHE A 442 12.98 7.69 22.24
CA PHE A 442 12.36 8.66 21.35
C PHE A 442 11.46 7.99 20.33
N HIS A 443 10.28 8.56 20.12
CA HIS A 443 9.46 8.20 18.98
C HIS A 443 10.12 8.71 17.70
N ARG A 444 10.34 7.81 16.73
CA ARG A 444 10.93 8.16 15.42
C ARG A 444 9.95 8.87 14.53
N LEU A 445 8.67 8.60 14.74
CA LEU A 445 7.57 9.17 13.99
C LEU A 445 6.82 10.11 14.93
N ALA A 446 6.85 11.38 14.64
CA ALA A 446 6.19 12.42 15.41
C ALA A 446 5.37 13.34 14.50
N SER A 447 4.36 13.97 15.07
CA SER A 447 3.68 15.08 14.43
C SER A 447 4.60 16.30 14.34
N PRO A 448 4.29 17.29 13.48
CA PRO A 448 4.96 18.59 13.52
C PRO A 448 4.79 19.27 14.89
N GLN A 449 5.69 20.18 15.20
CA GLN A 449 5.57 21.02 16.39
C GLN A 449 4.23 21.73 16.41
N VAL A 450 3.46 21.50 17.47
CA VAL A 450 2.14 22.11 17.66
C VAL A 450 2.27 23.46 18.33
N ILE A 451 1.57 24.46 17.82
CA ILE A 451 1.32 25.74 18.46
C ILE A 451 -0.16 25.78 18.84
N ASP A 452 -0.46 25.93 20.12
CA ASP A 452 -1.83 26.02 20.63
C ASP A 452 -1.85 26.94 21.85
N ASN A 453 -2.17 28.20 21.63
CA ASN A 453 -2.24 29.22 22.66
C ASN A 453 -3.42 30.17 22.43
N ASP A 454 -3.64 31.14 23.29
CA ASP A 454 -4.79 32.05 23.22
C ASP A 454 -4.89 32.90 21.97
N THR A 455 -3.82 33.01 21.19
CA THR A 455 -3.76 33.88 19.99
C THR A 455 -3.51 33.14 18.70
N LEU A 456 -2.97 31.93 18.75
CA LEU A 456 -2.55 31.17 17.58
C LEU A 456 -2.73 29.67 17.77
N GLN A 457 -3.34 29.04 16.77
CA GLN A 457 -3.41 27.59 16.62
C GLN A 457 -2.80 27.19 15.27
N GLY A 458 -1.89 26.21 15.27
CA GLY A 458 -1.22 25.75 14.04
C GLY A 458 -0.03 24.84 14.31
N PHE A 459 0.88 24.82 13.34
CA PHE A 459 2.09 23.99 13.39
C PHE A 459 3.32 24.84 13.04
N ASP A 460 4.41 24.60 13.77
CA ASP A 460 5.71 25.22 13.50
C ASP A 460 6.62 24.23 12.79
N PHE A 461 6.55 24.23 11.46
CA PHE A 461 7.35 23.34 10.62
C PHE A 461 8.85 23.71 10.57
N ASP A 462 9.21 24.91 11.01
CA ASP A 462 10.60 25.35 11.07
C ASP A 462 11.30 24.80 12.32
N GLN A 463 10.57 24.71 13.42
CA GLN A 463 11.06 24.10 14.67
C GLN A 463 11.14 22.58 14.54
N ASP A 464 10.04 21.95 14.14
CA ASP A 464 9.99 20.51 13.89
C ASP A 464 8.95 20.21 12.81
N PRO A 465 9.39 19.85 11.61
CA PRO A 465 8.47 19.54 10.50
C PRO A 465 7.73 18.21 10.70
N GLY A 466 8.13 17.38 11.67
CA GLY A 466 7.58 16.04 11.81
C GLY A 466 7.77 15.17 10.58
N VAL A 467 7.10 14.01 10.56
CA VAL A 467 7.15 13.08 9.42
C VAL A 467 6.09 13.36 8.37
N SER A 468 5.17 14.27 8.65
CA SER A 468 4.01 14.56 7.80
C SER A 468 4.26 15.61 6.74
N TYR A 469 5.40 16.28 6.78
CA TYR A 469 5.67 17.46 5.98
C TYR A 469 6.50 17.17 4.72
N GLY A 470 6.10 17.80 3.64
CA GLY A 470 6.88 17.92 2.41
C GLY A 470 7.32 16.61 1.77
N LEU A 471 8.51 16.62 1.20
CA LEU A 471 9.12 15.47 0.52
C LEU A 471 9.45 14.29 1.44
N THR A 472 9.41 14.51 2.73
CA THR A 472 9.55 13.46 3.73
C THR A 472 8.22 12.82 4.07
N ALA A 473 7.11 13.26 3.43
CA ALA A 473 5.75 12.81 3.68
C ALA A 473 5.75 11.41 4.25
N GLY A 474 5.80 11.32 5.55
CA GLY A 474 6.39 10.23 6.31
C GLY A 474 5.78 8.87 6.12
N TRP A 475 4.68 8.84 5.41
CA TRP A 475 3.98 7.63 5.05
C TRP A 475 4.83 6.67 4.19
N ILE A 476 5.78 7.20 3.43
CA ILE A 476 6.72 6.40 2.64
C ILE A 476 8.15 6.47 3.17
N GLY A 477 8.35 7.17 4.29
CA GLY A 477 9.69 7.45 4.77
C GLY A 477 10.49 8.23 3.73
N LYS A 478 11.78 8.15 3.78
CA LYS A 478 12.68 8.74 2.77
C LYS A 478 12.71 7.93 1.47
N GLN A 479 11.59 7.36 1.04
CA GLN A 479 11.53 6.74 -0.28
C GLN A 479 11.85 7.81 -1.32
N LYS A 480 12.98 7.64 -1.98
CA LYS A 480 13.22 8.33 -3.24
C LYS A 480 12.33 7.67 -4.27
N VAL A 481 11.21 8.29 -4.55
CA VAL A 481 10.30 7.89 -5.61
C VAL A 481 10.84 8.53 -6.88
N PHE A 482 11.24 7.74 -7.83
CA PHE A 482 11.77 8.19 -9.12
C PHE A 482 10.88 7.76 -10.25
#